data_29670ab78cf01271ce12ce45cec1399a
#
_entry.id   29670ab78cf01271ce12ce45cec1399a
#
_cell.length_a   1.000
_cell.length_b   1.000
_cell.length_c   1.000
_cell.angle_alpha   90.00
_cell.angle_beta   90.00
_cell.angle_gamma   90.00
#
_symmetry.space_group_name_H-M   'P 1'
#
loop_
_entity.id
_entity.type
_entity.pdbx_description
1 polymer ?
#
loop_
_entity_poly.entity_id
_entity_poly.type
_entity_poly.pdbx_seq_one_letter_code
_entity_poly.pdbx_strand_id
1 'polypeptide(L)'
;GLFDAYFLADGLAVNFGQAEKNGYSDKVAGFEPVTLFAALSTVTKHIGFIATASTTYEEPYLLARKFASLDHLSHGRAGWNVVTSASESAAANFGYEQQIPHAERYERAQEYVELIKKLWDSWEDDAFLHDKASGVFYDAEKVHNPNHKGEYYSVKGALNVPRTPQGYPVIVQAGQSGPGRDLAARYAEVIFTANQKLEDAQEFYRDVKGRLAKYGRSTDELLILPGVSAFVSRS
;
A
#
# COMPACT_ATOMS: atom_id res chain seq x y z
N GLY A 1 15.32 11.65 14.17
CA GLY A 1 15.50 10.20 14.36
C GLY A 1 16.46 9.64 13.35
N LEU A 2 16.84 8.35 13.51
CA LEU A 2 17.75 7.66 12.58
C LEU A 2 17.00 6.87 11.50
N PHE A 3 15.67 6.76 11.61
CA PHE A 3 14.83 6.01 10.70
C PHE A 3 13.90 6.94 9.92
N ASP A 4 13.74 6.67 8.62
CA ASP A 4 12.89 7.44 7.72
C ASP A 4 11.43 7.00 7.79
N ALA A 5 11.18 5.70 7.93
CA ALA A 5 9.83 5.14 8.00
C ALA A 5 9.73 3.91 8.91
N TYR A 6 8.54 3.68 9.41
CA TYR A 6 8.12 2.45 10.05
C TYR A 6 7.25 1.65 9.08
N PHE A 7 7.74 0.49 8.67
CA PHE A 7 7.04 -0.44 7.79
C PHE A 7 6.41 -1.55 8.65
N LEU A 8 5.08 -1.68 8.59
CA LEU A 8 4.36 -2.73 9.31
C LEU A 8 3.72 -3.70 8.34
N ALA A 9 4.24 -4.92 8.31
CA ALA A 9 3.61 -6.03 7.62
C ALA A 9 2.32 -6.44 8.32
N ASP A 10 1.36 -6.95 7.57
CA ASP A 10 0.11 -7.47 8.09
C ASP A 10 -0.24 -8.82 7.48
N GLY A 11 -0.90 -9.66 8.28
CA GLY A 11 -1.42 -10.95 7.89
C GLY A 11 -2.85 -11.11 8.41
N LEU A 12 -3.80 -11.31 7.50
CA LEU A 12 -5.24 -11.32 7.78
C LEU A 12 -5.75 -12.65 8.35
N ALA A 13 -4.87 -13.44 8.92
CA ALA A 13 -5.21 -14.69 9.62
C ALA A 13 -4.11 -15.14 10.58
N VAL A 14 -4.51 -15.90 11.60
CA VAL A 14 -3.60 -16.72 12.38
C VAL A 14 -3.30 -18.01 11.61
N ASN A 15 -2.04 -18.35 11.46
CA ASN A 15 -1.64 -19.58 10.77
C ASN A 15 -1.74 -20.78 11.70
N PHE A 16 -2.90 -21.43 11.74
CA PHE A 16 -3.16 -22.59 12.60
C PHE A 16 -2.42 -23.88 12.22
N GLY A 17 -1.86 -23.97 11.00
CA GLY A 17 -1.07 -25.13 10.56
C GLY A 17 0.25 -25.33 11.33
N GLN A 18 0.63 -24.36 12.17
CA GLN A 18 1.78 -24.41 13.06
C GLN A 18 1.40 -24.09 14.52
N ALA A 19 0.20 -24.45 14.96
CA ALA A 19 -0.36 -24.06 16.25
C ALA A 19 0.57 -24.33 17.44
N GLU A 20 1.27 -25.48 17.46
CA GLU A 20 2.24 -25.80 18.51
C GLU A 20 3.42 -24.81 18.54
N LYS A 21 3.88 -24.33 17.38
CA LYS A 21 4.96 -23.34 17.27
C LYS A 21 4.45 -21.92 17.49
N ASN A 22 3.22 -21.62 17.11
CA ASN A 22 2.62 -20.30 17.27
C ASN A 22 2.44 -19.92 18.73
N GLY A 23 2.23 -20.89 19.63
CA GLY A 23 2.15 -20.65 21.07
C GLY A 23 3.43 -20.04 21.70
N TYR A 24 4.54 -20.06 20.97
CA TYR A 24 5.82 -19.47 21.38
C TYR A 24 6.21 -18.24 20.53
N SER A 25 5.32 -17.75 19.67
CA SER A 25 5.60 -16.62 18.78
C SER A 25 4.79 -15.40 19.18
N ASP A 26 5.45 -14.28 19.36
CA ASP A 26 4.85 -12.97 19.54
C ASP A 26 4.24 -12.39 18.24
N LYS A 27 4.53 -13.01 17.08
CA LYS A 27 4.07 -12.59 15.75
C LYS A 27 2.68 -13.12 15.38
N VAL A 28 2.02 -13.84 16.28
CA VAL A 28 0.71 -14.46 16.02
C VAL A 28 -0.43 -13.45 16.07
N ALA A 29 -0.24 -12.34 16.77
CA ALA A 29 -1.24 -11.27 16.91
C ALA A 29 -0.56 -9.90 16.82
N GLY A 30 -1.26 -8.93 16.23
CA GLY A 30 -0.81 -7.57 16.07
C GLY A 30 -1.98 -6.61 15.87
N PHE A 31 -1.70 -5.32 15.92
CA PHE A 31 -2.69 -4.31 15.57
C PHE A 31 -2.76 -4.14 14.04
N GLU A 32 -3.95 -3.81 13.55
CA GLU A 32 -4.16 -3.41 12.16
C GLU A 32 -3.32 -2.15 11.85
N PRO A 33 -2.54 -2.16 10.74
CA PRO A 33 -1.53 -1.13 10.50
C PRO A 33 -2.07 0.29 10.37
N VAL A 34 -3.17 0.50 9.65
CA VAL A 34 -3.70 1.86 9.39
C VAL A 34 -4.22 2.48 10.69
N THR A 35 -4.92 1.70 11.51
CA THR A 35 -5.44 2.13 12.81
C THR A 35 -4.29 2.47 13.77
N LEU A 36 -3.27 1.60 13.85
CA LEU A 36 -2.11 1.85 14.69
C LEU A 36 -1.37 3.11 14.25
N PHE A 37 -1.14 3.28 12.95
CA PHE A 37 -0.43 4.43 12.42
C PHE A 37 -1.20 5.74 12.54
N ALA A 38 -2.54 5.70 12.46
CA ALA A 38 -3.36 6.87 12.77
C ALA A 38 -3.11 7.37 14.20
N ALA A 39 -3.02 6.46 15.18
CA ALA A 39 -2.69 6.83 16.56
C ALA A 39 -1.24 7.34 16.69
N LEU A 40 -0.26 6.66 16.09
CA LEU A 40 1.15 7.03 16.17
C LEU A 40 1.47 8.34 15.43
N SER A 41 0.71 8.67 14.39
CA SER A 41 0.90 9.91 13.62
C SER A 41 0.71 11.16 14.46
N THR A 42 -0.14 11.10 15.49
CA THR A 42 -0.43 12.24 16.37
C THR A 42 0.67 12.54 17.39
N VAL A 43 1.51 11.55 17.71
CA VAL A 43 2.59 11.67 18.70
C VAL A 43 3.99 11.67 18.08
N THR A 44 4.09 11.66 16.75
CA THR A 44 5.33 11.70 15.98
C THR A 44 5.32 12.84 14.96
N LYS A 45 6.50 13.29 14.50
CA LYS A 45 6.62 14.45 13.59
C LYS A 45 7.30 14.15 12.26
N HIS A 46 8.20 13.17 12.19
CA HIS A 46 9.10 13.00 11.04
C HIS A 46 9.05 11.60 10.41
N ILE A 47 8.80 10.56 11.21
CA ILE A 47 8.79 9.19 10.71
C ILE A 47 7.60 8.92 9.78
N GLY A 48 7.88 8.35 8.61
CA GLY A 48 6.86 7.86 7.68
C GLY A 48 6.21 6.57 8.16
N PHE A 49 5.01 6.28 7.66
CA PHE A 49 4.20 5.13 8.05
C PHE A 49 3.81 4.30 6.84
N ILE A 50 4.45 3.15 6.65
CA ILE A 50 4.13 2.23 5.55
C ILE A 50 3.22 1.14 6.08
N ALA A 51 1.91 1.31 5.85
CA ALA A 51 0.89 0.36 6.27
C ALA A 51 0.65 -0.70 5.19
N THR A 52 0.60 -1.97 5.59
CA THR A 52 0.21 -3.06 4.70
C THR A 52 -1.31 -3.14 4.61
N ALA A 53 -1.84 -3.21 3.37
CA ALA A 53 -3.25 -3.46 3.13
C ALA A 53 -3.47 -4.25 1.84
N SER A 54 -4.49 -5.12 1.85
CA SER A 54 -4.72 -6.13 0.81
C SER A 54 -5.61 -5.61 -0.32
N THR A 55 -5.18 -5.78 -1.55
CA THR A 55 -6.00 -5.54 -2.74
C THR A 55 -7.05 -6.65 -2.98
N THR A 56 -6.96 -7.75 -2.25
CA THR A 56 -7.85 -8.90 -2.42
C THR A 56 -9.07 -8.82 -1.51
N TYR A 57 -8.90 -8.33 -0.27
CA TYR A 57 -9.94 -8.43 0.76
C TYR A 57 -10.48 -7.08 1.22
N GLU A 58 -9.95 -5.96 0.75
CA GLU A 58 -10.48 -4.64 1.07
C GLU A 58 -11.20 -4.02 -0.13
N GLU A 59 -12.28 -3.30 0.15
CA GLU A 59 -13.01 -2.54 -0.87
C GLU A 59 -12.19 -1.30 -1.29
N PRO A 60 -11.99 -1.04 -2.61
CA PRO A 60 -11.13 0.03 -3.08
C PRO A 60 -11.50 1.41 -2.52
N TYR A 61 -12.80 1.75 -2.52
CA TYR A 61 -13.26 3.04 -2.03
C TYR A 61 -12.95 3.25 -0.55
N LEU A 62 -13.11 2.20 0.28
CA LEU A 62 -12.80 2.28 1.70
C LEU A 62 -11.30 2.37 1.96
N LEU A 63 -10.48 1.62 1.21
CA LEU A 63 -9.04 1.68 1.33
C LEU A 63 -8.52 3.06 0.93
N ALA A 64 -8.99 3.62 -0.18
CA ALA A 64 -8.63 4.98 -0.61
C ALA A 64 -8.92 6.02 0.48
N ARG A 65 -10.09 5.92 1.14
CA ARG A 65 -10.46 6.79 2.26
C ARG A 65 -9.53 6.64 3.47
N LYS A 66 -9.22 5.40 3.85
CA LYS A 66 -8.33 5.12 5.00
C LYS A 66 -6.96 5.75 4.81
N PHE A 67 -6.34 5.50 3.65
CA PHE A 67 -5.00 6.03 3.36
C PHE A 67 -5.00 7.55 3.15
N ALA A 68 -6.02 8.12 2.51
CA ALA A 68 -6.15 9.58 2.42
C ALA A 68 -6.28 10.22 3.82
N SER A 69 -7.09 9.61 4.69
CA SER A 69 -7.23 10.08 6.07
C SER A 69 -5.92 9.96 6.85
N LEU A 70 -5.20 8.84 6.72
CA LEU A 70 -3.89 8.65 7.35
C LEU A 70 -2.88 9.69 6.86
N ASP A 71 -2.90 10.01 5.56
CA ASP A 71 -2.00 11.01 4.99
C ASP A 71 -2.26 12.41 5.54
N HIS A 72 -3.53 12.81 5.66
CA HIS A 72 -3.91 14.06 6.33
C HIS A 72 -3.49 14.07 7.81
N LEU A 73 -3.81 13.03 8.58
CA LEU A 73 -3.49 12.94 10.01
C LEU A 73 -1.98 12.94 10.27
N SER A 74 -1.23 12.35 9.36
CA SER A 74 0.25 12.29 9.46
C SER A 74 0.97 13.47 8.84
N HIS A 75 0.26 14.43 8.23
CA HIS A 75 0.83 15.55 7.48
C HIS A 75 1.77 15.09 6.35
N GLY A 76 1.27 14.21 5.48
CA GLY A 76 1.99 13.76 4.30
C GLY A 76 3.07 12.71 4.58
N ARG A 77 2.82 11.76 5.49
CA ARG A 77 3.79 10.71 5.86
C ARG A 77 3.25 9.28 5.67
N ALA A 78 2.11 9.12 4.99
CA ALA A 78 1.53 7.82 4.73
C ALA A 78 2.19 7.11 3.54
N GLY A 79 2.34 5.79 3.64
CA GLY A 79 2.69 4.89 2.57
C GLY A 79 1.84 3.62 2.62
N TRP A 80 1.55 3.06 1.47
CA TRP A 80 0.77 1.85 1.31
C TRP A 80 1.63 0.71 0.75
N ASN A 81 1.87 -0.32 1.57
CA ASN A 81 2.42 -1.57 1.08
C ASN A 81 1.31 -2.40 0.45
N VAL A 82 1.33 -2.45 -0.87
CA VAL A 82 0.35 -3.15 -1.71
C VAL A 82 0.61 -4.65 -1.66
N VAL A 83 -0.31 -5.42 -1.11
CA VAL A 83 -0.21 -6.88 -1.08
C VAL A 83 -1.44 -7.55 -1.69
N THR A 84 -1.24 -8.71 -2.30
CA THR A 84 -2.33 -9.51 -2.88
C THR A 84 -2.78 -10.63 -1.96
N SER A 85 -2.23 -10.73 -0.76
CA SER A 85 -2.48 -11.77 0.24
C SER A 85 -2.47 -13.20 -0.31
N ALA A 86 -1.61 -14.07 0.21
CA ALA A 86 -1.41 -15.40 -0.36
C ALA A 86 -1.92 -16.55 0.53
N SER A 87 -2.42 -16.25 1.74
CA SER A 87 -2.78 -17.24 2.75
C SER A 87 -4.17 -17.83 2.50
N GLU A 88 -4.28 -19.16 2.47
CA GLU A 88 -5.56 -19.88 2.47
C GLU A 88 -6.40 -19.57 3.73
N SER A 89 -5.73 -19.44 4.89
CA SER A 89 -6.42 -19.08 6.13
C SER A 89 -7.02 -17.68 6.07
N ALA A 90 -6.37 -16.74 5.36
CA ALA A 90 -6.93 -15.43 5.12
C ALA A 90 -8.16 -15.53 4.21
N ALA A 91 -8.08 -16.30 3.12
CA ALA A 91 -9.22 -16.49 2.22
C ALA A 91 -10.48 -16.96 2.96
N ALA A 92 -10.32 -17.95 3.85
CA ALA A 92 -11.42 -18.48 4.66
C ALA A 92 -12.05 -17.43 5.59
N ASN A 93 -11.25 -16.48 6.15
CA ASN A 93 -11.77 -15.39 6.98
C ASN A 93 -12.65 -14.40 6.22
N PHE A 94 -12.53 -14.36 4.89
CA PHE A 94 -13.32 -13.49 4.00
C PHE A 94 -14.36 -14.26 3.18
N GLY A 95 -14.68 -15.50 3.57
CA GLY A 95 -15.76 -16.29 2.99
C GLY A 95 -15.40 -16.99 1.66
N TYR A 96 -14.13 -17.05 1.30
CA TYR A 96 -13.68 -17.82 0.15
C TYR A 96 -13.39 -19.27 0.56
N GLU A 97 -13.84 -20.24 -0.23
CA GLU A 97 -13.52 -21.67 -0.02
C GLU A 97 -12.05 -21.97 -0.33
N GLN A 98 -11.47 -21.24 -1.28
CA GLN A 98 -10.08 -21.36 -1.70
C GLN A 98 -9.52 -19.97 -2.02
N GLN A 99 -8.20 -19.84 -1.92
CA GLN A 99 -7.53 -18.61 -2.30
C GLN A 99 -7.70 -18.36 -3.82
N ILE A 100 -7.92 -17.10 -4.18
CA ILE A 100 -7.95 -16.66 -5.58
C ILE A 100 -6.61 -17.03 -6.24
N PRO A 101 -6.60 -17.56 -7.48
CA PRO A 101 -5.39 -17.93 -8.20
C PRO A 101 -4.36 -16.79 -8.25
N HIS A 102 -3.09 -17.13 -8.16
CA HIS A 102 -2.01 -16.15 -8.09
C HIS A 102 -2.04 -15.12 -9.24
N ALA A 103 -2.22 -15.57 -10.48
CA ALA A 103 -2.27 -14.67 -11.66
C ALA A 103 -3.44 -13.69 -11.55
N GLU A 104 -4.64 -14.19 -11.26
CA GLU A 104 -5.85 -13.38 -11.11
C GLU A 104 -5.71 -12.34 -10.00
N ARG A 105 -5.09 -12.69 -8.85
CA ARG A 105 -4.85 -11.73 -7.77
C ARG A 105 -4.01 -10.54 -8.24
N TYR A 106 -3.03 -10.75 -9.12
CA TYR A 106 -2.21 -9.66 -9.64
C TYR A 106 -2.91 -8.86 -10.74
N GLU A 107 -3.77 -9.48 -11.55
CA GLU A 107 -4.64 -8.76 -12.50
C GLU A 107 -5.61 -7.85 -11.76
N ARG A 108 -6.29 -8.37 -10.74
CA ARG A 108 -7.15 -7.58 -9.85
C ARG A 108 -6.38 -6.46 -9.16
N ALA A 109 -5.16 -6.72 -8.68
CA ALA A 109 -4.34 -5.71 -8.01
C ALA A 109 -3.93 -4.56 -8.95
N GLN A 110 -3.68 -4.83 -10.22
CA GLN A 110 -3.40 -3.78 -11.20
C GLN A 110 -4.59 -2.83 -11.36
N GLU A 111 -5.79 -3.38 -11.61
CA GLU A 111 -7.00 -2.57 -11.71
C GLU A 111 -7.30 -1.83 -10.40
N TYR A 112 -7.08 -2.50 -9.26
CA TYR A 112 -7.27 -1.91 -7.94
C TYR A 112 -6.39 -0.68 -7.72
N VAL A 113 -5.09 -0.76 -7.99
CA VAL A 113 -4.16 0.37 -7.81
C VAL A 113 -4.52 1.52 -8.75
N GLU A 114 -4.88 1.23 -10.01
CA GLU A 114 -5.34 2.27 -10.95
C GLU A 114 -6.61 2.98 -10.45
N LEU A 115 -7.56 2.23 -9.92
CA LEU A 115 -8.77 2.78 -9.36
C LEU A 115 -8.50 3.65 -8.13
N ILE A 116 -7.64 3.18 -7.21
CA ILE A 116 -7.23 3.95 -6.03
C ILE A 116 -6.61 5.30 -6.43
N LYS A 117 -5.72 5.31 -7.42
CA LYS A 117 -5.11 6.55 -7.92
C LYS A 117 -6.17 7.50 -8.49
N LYS A 118 -7.12 7.01 -9.28
CA LYS A 118 -8.25 7.82 -9.77
C LYS A 118 -9.11 8.38 -8.64
N LEU A 119 -9.28 7.64 -7.56
CA LEU A 119 -10.01 8.11 -6.38
C LEU A 119 -9.25 9.21 -5.64
N TRP A 120 -7.94 9.10 -5.49
CA TRP A 120 -7.12 10.17 -4.90
C TRP A 120 -7.03 11.41 -5.79
N ASP A 121 -7.15 11.25 -7.12
CA ASP A 121 -7.22 12.35 -8.08
C ASP A 121 -8.62 12.98 -8.22
N SER A 122 -9.60 12.53 -7.42
CA SER A 122 -10.97 13.07 -7.51
C SER A 122 -11.07 14.57 -7.23
N TRP A 123 -10.13 15.13 -6.51
CA TRP A 123 -10.08 16.55 -6.15
C TRP A 123 -8.77 17.15 -6.65
N GLU A 124 -8.86 18.31 -7.31
CA GLU A 124 -7.69 19.11 -7.61
C GLU A 124 -7.12 19.76 -6.35
N ASP A 125 -5.83 20.13 -6.37
CA ASP A 125 -5.12 20.64 -5.20
C ASP A 125 -5.79 21.87 -4.57
N ASP A 126 -6.41 22.73 -5.39
CA ASP A 126 -7.05 23.97 -4.99
C ASP A 126 -8.59 23.92 -5.08
N ALA A 127 -9.17 22.72 -5.07
CA ALA A 127 -10.63 22.55 -5.15
C ALA A 127 -11.38 23.14 -3.94
N PHE A 128 -10.79 23.12 -2.74
CA PHE A 128 -11.42 23.60 -1.51
C PHE A 128 -11.11 25.08 -1.26
N LEU A 129 -12.11 25.94 -1.50
CA LEU A 129 -11.99 27.40 -1.39
C LEU A 129 -12.17 27.91 0.04
N HIS A 130 -13.03 27.25 0.82
CA HIS A 130 -13.38 27.68 2.20
C HIS A 130 -13.76 29.15 2.31
N ASP A 131 -14.34 29.73 1.26
CA ASP A 131 -14.68 31.16 1.22
C ASP A 131 -15.88 31.48 2.11
N LYS A 132 -15.59 32.08 3.25
CA LYS A 132 -16.60 32.48 4.22
C LYS A 132 -17.45 33.65 3.75
N ALA A 133 -16.96 34.48 2.85
CA ALA A 133 -17.68 35.67 2.40
C ALA A 133 -18.81 35.32 1.43
N SER A 134 -18.55 34.42 0.48
CA SER A 134 -19.55 33.95 -0.49
C SER A 134 -20.32 32.71 0.02
N GLY A 135 -19.81 32.02 1.04
CA GLY A 135 -20.32 30.73 1.50
C GLY A 135 -19.92 29.55 0.62
N VAL A 136 -19.07 29.77 -0.38
CA VAL A 136 -18.60 28.71 -1.27
C VAL A 136 -17.51 27.87 -0.58
N PHE A 137 -17.78 26.56 -0.41
CA PHE A 137 -16.88 25.66 0.27
C PHE A 137 -15.86 25.05 -0.67
N TYR A 138 -16.27 24.64 -1.87
CA TYR A 138 -15.40 24.07 -2.89
C TYR A 138 -15.86 24.48 -4.29
N ASP A 139 -14.95 24.38 -5.26
CA ASP A 139 -15.22 24.57 -6.67
C ASP A 139 -15.70 23.25 -7.29
N ALA A 140 -16.95 23.22 -7.72
CA ALA A 140 -17.55 22.00 -8.28
C ALA A 140 -16.93 21.55 -9.62
N GLU A 141 -16.27 22.46 -10.36
CA GLU A 141 -15.58 22.12 -11.61
C GLU A 141 -14.26 21.37 -11.37
N LYS A 142 -13.73 21.44 -10.14
CA LYS A 142 -12.48 20.79 -9.69
C LYS A 142 -12.70 19.46 -9.01
N VAL A 143 -13.88 18.86 -9.19
CA VAL A 143 -14.23 17.53 -8.66
C VAL A 143 -14.47 16.57 -9.81
N HIS A 144 -13.73 15.48 -9.85
CA HIS A 144 -13.76 14.52 -10.94
C HIS A 144 -14.21 13.14 -10.44
N ASN A 145 -15.38 12.70 -10.90
CA ASN A 145 -15.84 11.34 -10.63
C ASN A 145 -15.06 10.38 -11.51
N PRO A 146 -14.39 9.37 -10.96
CA PRO A 146 -13.66 8.39 -11.76
C PRO A 146 -14.58 7.60 -12.70
N ASN A 147 -15.86 7.37 -12.35
CA ASN A 147 -16.81 6.59 -13.12
C ASN A 147 -16.21 5.26 -13.62
N HIS A 148 -15.41 4.63 -12.77
CA HIS A 148 -14.68 3.42 -13.12
C HIS A 148 -15.64 2.25 -13.31
N LYS A 149 -15.50 1.55 -14.43
CA LYS A 149 -16.12 0.25 -14.73
C LYS A 149 -15.06 -0.62 -15.37
N GLY A 150 -14.45 -1.47 -14.56
CA GLY A 150 -13.45 -2.43 -14.99
C GLY A 150 -13.97 -3.85 -14.98
N GLU A 151 -13.06 -4.78 -15.07
CA GLU A 151 -13.37 -6.21 -15.04
C GLU A 151 -13.72 -6.66 -13.61
N TYR A 152 -13.02 -6.14 -12.61
CA TYR A 152 -13.14 -6.55 -11.21
C TYR A 152 -13.86 -5.55 -10.33
N TYR A 153 -13.79 -4.26 -10.67
CA TYR A 153 -14.31 -3.18 -9.80
C TYR A 153 -15.18 -2.20 -10.54
N SER A 154 -16.18 -1.67 -9.82
CA SER A 154 -17.03 -0.60 -10.34
C SER A 154 -17.26 0.45 -9.25
N VAL A 155 -16.79 1.68 -9.49
CA VAL A 155 -16.90 2.79 -8.55
C VAL A 155 -17.27 4.05 -9.32
N LYS A 156 -18.38 4.70 -8.93
CA LYS A 156 -18.91 5.87 -9.61
C LYS A 156 -18.22 7.17 -9.15
N GLY A 157 -18.28 7.42 -7.86
CA GLY A 157 -18.14 8.74 -7.30
C GLY A 157 -16.72 9.14 -6.95
N ALA A 158 -16.57 10.44 -6.74
CA ALA A 158 -15.38 11.00 -6.16
C ALA A 158 -15.16 10.48 -4.73
N LEU A 159 -13.90 10.48 -4.30
CA LEU A 159 -13.56 10.20 -2.91
C LEU A 159 -14.10 11.32 -2.01
N ASN A 160 -14.71 10.98 -0.89
CA ASN A 160 -15.23 11.96 0.07
C ASN A 160 -14.19 12.38 1.13
N VAL A 161 -12.92 12.37 0.76
CA VAL A 161 -11.80 12.93 1.53
C VAL A 161 -11.08 13.90 0.60
N PRO A 162 -10.69 15.08 1.07
CA PRO A 162 -9.92 16.04 0.26
C PRO A 162 -8.64 15.43 -0.30
N ARG A 163 -8.09 16.04 -1.34
CA ARG A 163 -6.79 15.66 -1.87
C ARG A 163 -5.74 15.64 -0.77
N THR A 164 -4.95 14.59 -0.75
CA THR A 164 -3.98 14.36 0.32
C THR A 164 -2.77 15.28 0.17
N PRO A 165 -2.05 15.59 1.28
CA PRO A 165 -0.84 16.41 1.24
C PRO A 165 0.22 15.93 0.26
N GLN A 166 0.34 14.61 0.06
CA GLN A 166 1.28 14.01 -0.90
C GLN A 166 0.70 13.87 -2.32
N GLY A 167 -0.59 14.15 -2.55
CA GLY A 167 -1.32 13.73 -3.73
C GLY A 167 -1.63 12.23 -3.71
N TYR A 168 -0.60 11.41 -3.58
CA TYR A 168 -0.71 9.97 -3.32
C TYR A 168 0.11 9.57 -2.09
N PRO A 169 -0.42 8.74 -1.16
CA PRO A 169 0.43 7.98 -0.25
C PRO A 169 1.50 7.20 -1.02
N VAL A 170 2.72 7.14 -0.49
CA VAL A 170 3.83 6.44 -1.15
C VAL A 170 3.45 4.98 -1.41
N ILE A 171 3.55 4.53 -2.65
CA ILE A 171 3.22 3.15 -3.03
C ILE A 171 4.44 2.26 -2.85
N VAL A 172 4.30 1.28 -1.97
CA VAL A 172 5.34 0.31 -1.64
C VAL A 172 4.91 -1.09 -2.06
N GLN A 173 5.83 -1.93 -2.46
CA GLN A 173 5.60 -3.32 -2.84
C GLN A 173 6.68 -4.22 -2.26
N ALA A 174 6.38 -5.49 -2.04
CA ALA A 174 7.32 -6.48 -1.52
C ALA A 174 7.29 -7.82 -2.30
N GLY A 175 6.61 -7.87 -3.44
CA GLY A 175 6.45 -9.09 -4.25
C GLY A 175 7.75 -9.54 -4.93
N GLN A 176 8.07 -10.83 -4.75
CA GLN A 176 9.27 -11.43 -5.33
C GLN A 176 9.00 -12.17 -6.66
N SER A 177 7.73 -12.49 -6.94
CA SER A 177 7.32 -13.16 -8.19
C SER A 177 7.40 -12.25 -9.41
N GLY A 178 7.42 -12.82 -10.61
CA GLY A 178 7.39 -12.05 -11.86
C GLY A 178 6.27 -10.99 -11.89
N PRO A 179 4.98 -11.38 -11.64
CA PRO A 179 3.88 -10.43 -11.54
C PRO A 179 4.05 -9.39 -10.43
N GLY A 180 4.64 -9.76 -9.29
CA GLY A 180 4.91 -8.82 -8.19
C GLY A 180 5.96 -7.77 -8.56
N ARG A 181 7.05 -8.18 -9.21
CA ARG A 181 8.07 -7.28 -9.74
C ARG A 181 7.50 -6.36 -10.83
N ASP A 182 6.60 -6.88 -11.67
CA ASP A 182 5.94 -6.11 -12.72
C ASP A 182 4.98 -5.05 -12.14
N LEU A 183 4.18 -5.43 -11.13
CA LEU A 183 3.33 -4.50 -10.37
C LEU A 183 4.15 -3.38 -9.71
N ALA A 184 5.29 -3.73 -9.09
CA ALA A 184 6.21 -2.76 -8.51
C ALA A 184 6.79 -1.82 -9.56
N ALA A 185 7.29 -2.36 -10.67
CA ALA A 185 7.85 -1.56 -11.76
C ALA A 185 6.83 -0.59 -12.36
N ARG A 186 5.55 -0.95 -12.37
CA ARG A 186 4.48 -0.11 -12.91
C ARG A 186 4.06 1.01 -11.96
N TYR A 187 3.95 0.73 -10.65
CA TYR A 187 3.27 1.65 -9.73
C TYR A 187 4.08 2.06 -8.50
N ALA A 188 5.01 1.22 -8.03
CA ALA A 188 5.65 1.45 -6.75
C ALA A 188 6.79 2.49 -6.83
N GLU A 189 6.95 3.24 -5.76
CA GLU A 189 8.10 4.14 -5.53
C GLU A 189 9.17 3.44 -4.70
N VAL A 190 8.77 2.40 -3.95
CA VAL A 190 9.66 1.60 -3.11
C VAL A 190 9.34 0.12 -3.27
N ILE A 191 10.35 -0.73 -3.39
CA ILE A 191 10.18 -2.18 -3.25
C ILE A 191 11.12 -2.71 -2.17
N PHE A 192 10.54 -3.46 -1.21
CA PHE A 192 11.29 -4.18 -0.20
C PHE A 192 11.69 -5.56 -0.74
N THR A 193 12.90 -6.00 -0.44
CA THR A 193 13.38 -7.35 -0.76
C THR A 193 14.09 -7.99 0.42
N ALA A 194 13.88 -9.31 0.58
CA ALA A 194 14.49 -10.12 1.64
C ALA A 194 15.60 -11.04 1.12
N ASN A 195 16.20 -10.74 -0.03
CA ASN A 195 17.28 -11.52 -0.60
C ASN A 195 18.50 -11.47 0.33
N GLN A 196 18.96 -12.65 0.77
CA GLN A 196 20.08 -12.78 1.71
C GLN A 196 21.44 -12.95 1.02
N LYS A 197 21.45 -13.45 -0.23
CA LYS A 197 22.66 -13.60 -1.03
C LYS A 197 22.85 -12.40 -1.93
N LEU A 198 24.08 -11.96 -2.06
CA LEU A 198 24.42 -10.78 -2.87
C LEU A 198 24.04 -10.98 -4.35
N GLU A 199 24.31 -12.17 -4.88
CA GLU A 199 24.03 -12.50 -6.28
C GLU A 199 22.52 -12.42 -6.58
N ASP A 200 21.69 -12.99 -5.70
CA ASP A 200 20.22 -12.96 -5.83
C ASP A 200 19.69 -11.52 -5.71
N ALA A 201 20.27 -10.72 -4.81
CA ALA A 201 19.92 -9.31 -4.66
C ALA A 201 20.29 -8.48 -5.89
N GLN A 202 21.45 -8.73 -6.49
CA GLN A 202 21.89 -8.06 -7.72
C GLN A 202 21.04 -8.46 -8.93
N GLU A 203 20.66 -9.73 -9.04
CA GLU A 203 19.75 -10.20 -10.08
C GLU A 203 18.37 -9.54 -9.93
N PHE A 204 17.82 -9.55 -8.72
CA PHE A 204 16.56 -8.89 -8.40
C PHE A 204 16.61 -7.39 -8.76
N TYR A 205 17.68 -6.71 -8.38
CA TYR A 205 17.89 -5.29 -8.69
C TYR A 205 17.87 -5.03 -10.21
N ARG A 206 18.66 -5.80 -10.98
CA ARG A 206 18.71 -5.65 -12.44
C ARG A 206 17.37 -5.94 -13.10
N ASP A 207 16.68 -6.99 -12.68
CA ASP A 207 15.38 -7.34 -13.23
C ASP A 207 14.33 -6.25 -12.95
N VAL A 208 14.18 -5.83 -11.70
CA VAL A 208 13.18 -4.81 -11.31
C VAL A 208 13.47 -3.47 -12.03
N LYS A 209 14.73 -3.01 -12.02
CA LYS A 209 15.11 -1.77 -12.68
C LYS A 209 14.94 -1.85 -14.21
N GLY A 210 15.21 -3.00 -14.81
CA GLY A 210 15.02 -3.23 -16.25
C GLY A 210 13.55 -3.18 -16.70
N ARG A 211 12.61 -3.50 -15.81
CA ARG A 211 11.17 -3.47 -16.11
C ARG A 211 10.59 -2.05 -16.17
N LEU A 212 11.21 -1.07 -15.52
CA LEU A 212 10.68 0.31 -15.43
C LEU A 212 10.49 0.95 -16.81
N ALA A 213 11.42 0.74 -17.74
CA ALA A 213 11.36 1.28 -19.09
C ALA A 213 10.09 0.87 -19.85
N LYS A 214 9.54 -0.34 -19.59
CA LYS A 214 8.27 -0.83 -20.17
C LYS A 214 7.09 0.09 -19.81
N TYR A 215 7.18 0.78 -18.68
CA TYR A 215 6.15 1.67 -18.16
C TYR A 215 6.52 3.16 -18.30
N GLY A 216 7.55 3.48 -19.10
CA GLY A 216 8.01 4.85 -19.32
C GLY A 216 8.64 5.50 -18.09
N ARG A 217 9.10 4.68 -17.11
CA ARG A 217 9.68 5.16 -15.86
C ARG A 217 11.20 5.10 -15.88
N SER A 218 11.82 6.08 -15.25
CA SER A 218 13.27 6.10 -15.02
C SER A 218 13.68 5.18 -13.88
N THR A 219 14.96 4.79 -13.85
CA THR A 219 15.49 3.93 -12.79
C THR A 219 15.45 4.56 -11.40
N ASP A 220 15.42 5.89 -11.32
CA ASP A 220 15.44 6.63 -10.05
C ASP A 220 14.05 6.73 -9.39
N GLU A 221 12.99 6.44 -10.15
CA GLU A 221 11.60 6.49 -9.64
C GLU A 221 11.21 5.30 -8.77
N LEU A 222 12.06 4.30 -8.62
CA LEU A 222 11.81 3.14 -7.76
C LEU A 222 13.04 2.84 -6.90
N LEU A 223 12.91 3.00 -5.60
CA LEU A 223 13.92 2.62 -4.61
C LEU A 223 13.81 1.13 -4.27
N ILE A 224 14.93 0.44 -4.17
CA ILE A 224 14.97 -0.97 -3.72
C ILE A 224 15.60 -1.01 -2.34
N LEU A 225 14.83 -1.46 -1.35
CA LEU A 225 15.24 -1.53 0.06
C LEU A 225 15.48 -2.99 0.46
N PRO A 226 16.75 -3.42 0.57
CA PRO A 226 17.07 -4.75 1.06
C PRO A 226 16.83 -4.85 2.58
N GLY A 227 16.19 -5.93 3.01
CA GLY A 227 16.02 -6.25 4.43
C GLY A 227 17.33 -6.71 5.05
N VAL A 228 17.64 -6.15 6.22
CA VAL A 228 18.81 -6.54 7.02
C VAL A 228 18.34 -6.94 8.41
N SER A 229 18.77 -8.12 8.88
CA SER A 229 18.55 -8.58 10.24
C SER A 229 19.87 -8.60 11.00
N ALA A 230 19.95 -7.84 12.08
CA ALA A 230 21.11 -7.80 12.95
C ALA A 230 20.90 -8.71 14.16
N PHE A 231 21.88 -9.58 14.44
CA PHE A 231 21.91 -10.37 15.66
C PHE A 231 23.02 -9.84 16.56
N VAL A 232 22.65 -9.44 17.77
CA VAL A 232 23.58 -8.96 18.78
C VAL A 232 23.67 -10.02 19.88
N SER A 233 24.87 -10.50 20.16
CA SER A 233 25.13 -11.43 21.26
C SER A 233 26.19 -10.82 22.21
N ARG A 234 26.10 -11.15 23.47
CA ARG A 234 27.21 -10.92 24.40
C ARG A 234 28.25 -11.99 24.13
N SER A 235 29.49 -11.58 23.87
CA SER A 235 30.67 -12.47 23.78
C SER A 235 31.00 -13.04 25.14
#